data_6839c1c33d5a0c8d51dab06302b0978e
#
_entry.id   6839c1c33d5a0c8d51dab06302b0978e
#
_cell.length_a   1.000
_cell.length_b   1.000
_cell.length_c   1.000
_cell.angle_alpha   90.00
_cell.angle_beta   90.00
_cell.angle_gamma   90.00
#
_symmetry.space_group_name_H-M   'P 1'
#
loop_
_entity.id
_entity.type
_entity.pdbx_description
1 polymer ?
#
loop_
_entity_poly.entity_id
_entity_poly.type
_entity_poly.pdbx_seq_one_letter_code
_entity_poly.pdbx_strand_id
1 'polypeptide(L)'
;MSEPLRVALAGLGTVGGGVIKLLEANRALIERRAGRGIEVVAVSARDRNKDRGVDLSGFAWVDDTTALATHENVDVVVELVGGSDGPALTLARATLGNRRGFVTANKAMLAHHGLELASAAEAAGVPLKFEAAVAGGIPVIKGLREGAAANEITRVYGILNGTCNFILSKMESEARDFADVLAEAQALGFAESDPTFDIDGIDAAHKLSILASVAFGTRPAFADVAAQGIRQVIAADIAEAAALGYRVRLVGVAEAGPYGLFQRVHPHLVSLDHPLAHVTGSLNAVVAEGNFVGRLFFQGAGAGEGPTASAVVADLIDIARGEFGPPYAMPVAALTDGAKADSGERRGRAYLRFTVQDKVGVLAEIAAAMRDAGVSIESLIQRGAVSGGGVLVAIVTHEGPERSVAQALEKLRGSPSLAGAPLWMHILE
;
A
#
# COMPACT_ATOMS: atom_id res chain seq x y z
N MET A 1 -12.76 -8.08 38.78
CA MET A 1 -12.08 -7.95 37.45
C MET A 1 -13.19 -7.70 36.46
N SER A 2 -12.98 -6.78 35.52
CA SER A 2 -13.92 -6.56 34.40
C SER A 2 -14.02 -7.82 33.53
N GLU A 3 -15.17 -8.09 32.92
CA GLU A 3 -15.32 -9.20 31.98
C GLU A 3 -14.33 -9.06 30.81
N PRO A 4 -13.74 -10.17 30.34
CA PRO A 4 -12.83 -10.15 29.21
C PRO A 4 -13.53 -9.69 27.93
N LEU A 5 -12.79 -9.09 27.00
CA LEU A 5 -13.24 -8.85 25.62
C LEU A 5 -13.24 -10.19 24.89
N ARG A 6 -14.39 -10.65 24.43
CA ARG A 6 -14.58 -11.94 23.75
C ARG A 6 -14.49 -11.75 22.25
N VAL A 7 -13.53 -12.44 21.64
CA VAL A 7 -13.15 -12.26 20.23
C VAL A 7 -13.42 -13.52 19.44
N ALA A 8 -13.98 -13.36 18.24
CA ALA A 8 -14.03 -14.43 17.25
C ALA A 8 -13.01 -14.15 16.13
N LEU A 9 -12.30 -15.19 15.66
CA LEU A 9 -11.34 -15.09 14.55
C LEU A 9 -11.91 -15.76 13.29
N ALA A 10 -12.11 -14.99 12.25
CA ALA A 10 -12.45 -15.43 10.92
C ALA A 10 -11.17 -15.50 10.07
N GLY A 11 -10.69 -16.70 9.78
CA GLY A 11 -9.43 -16.95 9.11
C GLY A 11 -8.30 -17.32 10.06
N LEU A 12 -7.84 -18.57 9.96
CA LEU A 12 -6.73 -19.14 10.73
C LEU A 12 -5.54 -19.47 9.81
N GLY A 13 -5.20 -18.51 8.94
CA GLY A 13 -3.94 -18.54 8.19
C GLY A 13 -2.77 -18.08 9.05
N THR A 14 -1.69 -17.66 8.42
CA THR A 14 -0.48 -17.16 9.08
C THR A 14 -0.81 -16.09 10.13
N VAL A 15 -1.62 -15.09 9.77
CA VAL A 15 -1.96 -13.99 10.70
C VAL A 15 -2.86 -14.44 11.83
N GLY A 16 -3.89 -15.25 11.56
CA GLY A 16 -4.80 -15.75 12.60
C GLY A 16 -4.09 -16.61 13.65
N GLY A 17 -3.18 -17.49 13.21
CA GLY A 17 -2.29 -18.23 14.12
C GLY A 17 -1.41 -17.28 14.93
N GLY A 18 -0.84 -16.27 14.29
CA GLY A 18 -0.02 -15.25 14.96
C GLY A 18 -0.78 -14.45 16.02
N VAL A 19 -2.06 -14.13 15.80
CA VAL A 19 -2.90 -13.45 16.79
C VAL A 19 -3.07 -14.32 18.06
N ILE A 20 -3.36 -15.61 17.90
CA ILE A 20 -3.48 -16.56 19.02
C ILE A 20 -2.16 -16.63 19.79
N LYS A 21 -1.05 -16.88 19.08
CA LYS A 21 0.30 -16.96 19.70
C LYS A 21 0.65 -15.69 20.48
N LEU A 22 0.37 -14.51 19.91
CA LEU A 22 0.68 -13.23 20.54
C LEU A 22 -0.17 -12.99 21.81
N LEU A 23 -1.48 -13.29 21.73
CA LEU A 23 -2.37 -13.18 22.89
C LEU A 23 -1.96 -14.11 24.04
N GLU A 24 -1.49 -15.31 23.72
CA GLU A 24 -0.98 -16.27 24.72
C GLU A 24 0.35 -15.82 25.31
N ALA A 25 1.33 -15.50 24.44
CA ALA A 25 2.69 -15.16 24.87
C ALA A 25 2.74 -13.89 25.73
N ASN A 26 1.91 -12.90 25.39
CA ASN A 26 1.90 -11.59 26.06
C ASN A 26 0.65 -11.35 26.92
N ARG A 27 -0.09 -12.39 27.29
CA ARG A 27 -1.36 -12.31 28.03
C ARG A 27 -1.33 -11.30 29.17
N ALA A 28 -0.41 -11.46 30.12
CA ALA A 28 -0.32 -10.59 31.29
C ALA A 28 0.04 -9.13 30.97
N LEU A 29 0.83 -8.89 29.92
CA LEU A 29 1.16 -7.55 29.43
C LEU A 29 -0.06 -6.90 28.78
N ILE A 30 -0.75 -7.64 27.90
CA ILE A 30 -1.94 -7.19 27.19
C ILE A 30 -3.05 -6.84 28.20
N GLU A 31 -3.32 -7.71 29.16
CA GLU A 31 -4.33 -7.48 30.19
C GLU A 31 -4.04 -6.21 31.01
N ARG A 32 -2.79 -6.01 31.45
CA ARG A 32 -2.42 -4.76 32.14
C ARG A 32 -2.60 -3.51 31.28
N ARG A 33 -2.34 -3.60 29.97
CA ARG A 33 -2.50 -2.47 29.03
C ARG A 33 -3.93 -2.23 28.64
N ALA A 34 -4.70 -3.29 28.43
CA ALA A 34 -6.10 -3.22 28.04
C ALA A 34 -7.05 -2.93 29.23
N GLY A 35 -6.60 -3.16 30.46
CA GLY A 35 -7.43 -3.05 31.67
C GLY A 35 -8.36 -4.24 31.90
N ARG A 36 -8.42 -5.18 30.98
CA ARG A 36 -9.19 -6.45 31.05
C ARG A 36 -8.56 -7.51 30.13
N GLY A 37 -8.93 -8.76 30.30
CA GLY A 37 -8.54 -9.86 29.43
C GLY A 37 -9.06 -9.69 27.99
N ILE A 38 -8.34 -10.27 27.02
CA ILE A 38 -8.81 -10.44 25.64
C ILE A 38 -8.77 -11.93 25.36
N GLU A 39 -9.92 -12.54 25.05
CA GLU A 39 -10.08 -13.98 24.94
C GLU A 39 -10.67 -14.35 23.57
N VAL A 40 -9.99 -15.25 22.86
CA VAL A 40 -10.55 -15.88 21.68
C VAL A 40 -11.55 -16.95 22.14
N VAL A 41 -12.81 -16.83 21.72
CA VAL A 41 -13.88 -17.75 22.12
C VAL A 41 -14.39 -18.61 20.96
N ALA A 42 -14.30 -18.11 19.73
CA ALA A 42 -14.74 -18.83 18.55
C ALA A 42 -13.80 -18.59 17.38
N VAL A 43 -13.68 -19.59 16.52
CA VAL A 43 -12.81 -19.56 15.34
C VAL A 43 -13.51 -20.17 14.12
N SER A 44 -13.17 -19.67 12.93
CA SER A 44 -13.64 -20.21 11.65
C SER A 44 -12.52 -20.23 10.62
N ALA A 45 -12.39 -21.32 9.88
CA ALA A 45 -11.50 -21.46 8.74
C ALA A 45 -11.98 -22.57 7.80
N ARG A 46 -11.48 -22.60 6.55
CA ARG A 46 -11.90 -23.56 5.52
C ARG A 46 -11.62 -25.03 5.87
N ASP A 47 -10.48 -25.30 6.48
CA ASP A 47 -10.04 -26.66 6.82
C ASP A 47 -9.79 -26.74 8.32
N ARG A 48 -10.63 -27.53 9.00
CA ARG A 48 -10.55 -27.75 10.45
C ARG A 48 -9.30 -28.55 10.86
N ASN A 49 -8.84 -29.43 9.99
CA ASN A 49 -7.79 -30.41 10.33
C ASN A 49 -6.37 -29.91 9.98
N LYS A 50 -6.26 -28.74 9.33
CA LYS A 50 -4.95 -28.16 9.01
C LYS A 50 -4.20 -27.81 10.30
N ASP A 51 -2.98 -28.34 10.44
CA ASP A 51 -2.07 -27.93 11.51
C ASP A 51 -1.67 -26.46 11.33
N ARG A 52 -1.82 -25.67 12.38
CA ARG A 52 -1.51 -24.23 12.42
C ARG A 52 -0.46 -23.87 13.48
N GLY A 53 0.08 -24.88 14.16
CA GLY A 53 1.05 -24.70 15.24
C GLY A 53 0.47 -23.96 16.46
N VAL A 54 -0.85 -24.05 16.67
CA VAL A 54 -1.58 -23.51 17.85
C VAL A 54 -2.64 -24.51 18.28
N ASP A 55 -2.91 -24.58 19.60
CA ASP A 55 -3.98 -25.42 20.13
C ASP A 55 -5.33 -24.70 19.93
N LEU A 56 -6.24 -25.37 19.23
CA LEU A 56 -7.58 -24.86 18.95
C LEU A 56 -8.67 -25.54 19.82
N SER A 57 -8.31 -26.46 20.69
CA SER A 57 -9.27 -27.26 21.49
C SER A 57 -10.12 -26.42 22.44
N GLY A 58 -9.61 -25.29 22.87
CA GLY A 58 -10.30 -24.36 23.75
C GLY A 58 -11.30 -23.42 23.08
N PHE A 59 -11.40 -23.43 21.74
CA PHE A 59 -12.25 -22.51 20.98
C PHE A 59 -13.44 -23.22 20.35
N ALA A 60 -14.60 -22.53 20.32
CA ALA A 60 -15.74 -23.00 19.55
C ALA A 60 -15.39 -22.91 18.05
N TRP A 61 -15.44 -24.06 17.34
CA TRP A 61 -15.26 -24.09 15.89
C TRP A 61 -16.59 -23.82 15.20
N VAL A 62 -16.59 -22.84 14.27
CA VAL A 62 -17.76 -22.42 13.49
C VAL A 62 -17.47 -22.66 12.01
N ASP A 63 -18.23 -23.56 11.37
CA ASP A 63 -17.99 -23.94 9.97
C ASP A 63 -18.40 -22.82 9.01
N ASP A 64 -19.54 -22.18 9.23
CA ASP A 64 -19.96 -20.99 8.49
C ASP A 64 -19.36 -19.73 9.12
N THR A 65 -18.38 -19.15 8.45
CA THR A 65 -17.70 -17.92 8.92
C THR A 65 -18.70 -16.81 9.26
N THR A 66 -19.81 -16.67 8.53
CA THR A 66 -20.81 -15.63 8.74
C THR A 66 -21.53 -15.81 10.09
N ALA A 67 -21.66 -17.05 10.58
CA ALA A 67 -22.29 -17.32 11.87
C ALA A 67 -21.49 -16.79 13.08
N LEU A 68 -20.22 -16.44 12.91
CA LEU A 68 -19.46 -15.72 13.95
C LEU A 68 -20.09 -14.37 14.33
N ALA A 69 -20.78 -13.72 13.37
CA ALA A 69 -21.47 -12.46 13.61
C ALA A 69 -22.62 -12.55 14.60
N THR A 70 -23.17 -13.73 14.84
CA THR A 70 -24.30 -13.98 15.75
C THR A 70 -23.97 -14.91 16.91
N HIS A 71 -22.72 -15.38 17.01
CA HIS A 71 -22.28 -16.31 18.05
C HIS A 71 -22.48 -15.68 19.46
N GLU A 72 -23.14 -16.38 20.41
CA GLU A 72 -23.65 -15.83 21.66
C GLU A 72 -22.64 -15.06 22.50
N ASN A 73 -21.40 -15.53 22.53
CA ASN A 73 -20.37 -14.98 23.41
C ASN A 73 -19.29 -14.20 22.64
N VAL A 74 -19.66 -13.43 21.62
CA VAL A 74 -18.69 -12.65 20.83
C VAL A 74 -19.01 -11.16 20.92
N ASP A 75 -18.04 -10.36 21.31
CA ASP A 75 -18.11 -8.89 21.35
C ASP A 75 -17.51 -8.27 20.08
N VAL A 76 -16.43 -8.89 19.56
CA VAL A 76 -15.68 -8.41 18.38
C VAL A 76 -15.36 -9.57 17.46
N VAL A 77 -15.52 -9.35 16.17
CA VAL A 77 -15.06 -10.28 15.13
C VAL A 77 -13.82 -9.70 14.46
N VAL A 78 -12.77 -10.52 14.35
CA VAL A 78 -11.54 -10.22 13.61
C VAL A 78 -11.57 -10.97 12.28
N GLU A 79 -11.52 -10.25 11.16
CA GLU A 79 -11.54 -10.80 9.81
C GLU A 79 -10.12 -10.84 9.22
N LEU A 80 -9.67 -12.04 8.85
CA LEU A 80 -8.37 -12.36 8.30
C LEU A 80 -8.48 -13.32 7.10
N VAL A 81 -9.64 -13.30 6.42
CA VAL A 81 -9.94 -14.17 5.28
C VAL A 81 -9.42 -13.58 3.98
N GLY A 82 -9.58 -12.26 3.79
CA GLY A 82 -9.20 -11.55 2.57
C GLY A 82 -10.26 -11.59 1.47
N GLY A 83 -9.97 -10.90 0.37
CA GLY A 83 -10.88 -10.70 -0.77
C GLY A 83 -11.74 -9.45 -0.60
N SER A 84 -12.10 -8.79 -1.71
CA SER A 84 -12.93 -7.56 -1.66
C SER A 84 -14.39 -7.87 -1.33
N ASP A 85 -14.87 -9.03 -1.79
CA ASP A 85 -16.26 -9.44 -1.75
C ASP A 85 -16.41 -10.83 -1.11
N GLY A 86 -17.60 -11.42 -1.22
CA GLY A 86 -17.87 -12.77 -0.76
C GLY A 86 -17.93 -12.90 0.78
N PRO A 87 -17.36 -13.98 1.35
CA PRO A 87 -17.54 -14.29 2.78
C PRO A 87 -17.03 -13.20 3.73
N ALA A 88 -15.92 -12.53 3.40
CA ALA A 88 -15.36 -11.46 4.23
C ALA A 88 -16.31 -10.26 4.33
N LEU A 89 -16.84 -9.79 3.21
CA LEU A 89 -17.78 -8.68 3.17
C LEU A 89 -19.11 -9.05 3.82
N THR A 90 -19.61 -10.27 3.57
CA THR A 90 -20.85 -10.76 4.20
C THR A 90 -20.70 -10.80 5.72
N LEU A 91 -19.58 -11.30 6.22
CA LEU A 91 -19.26 -11.32 7.65
C LEU A 91 -19.18 -9.90 8.23
N ALA A 92 -18.52 -8.98 7.56
CA ALA A 92 -18.41 -7.59 8.00
C ALA A 92 -19.79 -6.93 8.17
N ARG A 93 -20.63 -7.03 7.13
CA ARG A 93 -22.01 -6.50 7.15
C ARG A 93 -22.84 -7.13 8.27
N ALA A 94 -22.79 -8.46 8.40
CA ALA A 94 -23.52 -9.15 9.44
C ALA A 94 -23.03 -8.76 10.86
N THR A 95 -21.72 -8.64 11.07
CA THR A 95 -21.15 -8.27 12.37
C THR A 95 -21.58 -6.87 12.79
N LEU A 96 -21.41 -5.88 11.91
CA LEU A 96 -21.82 -4.49 12.18
C LEU A 96 -23.34 -4.36 12.36
N GLY A 97 -24.11 -5.07 11.53
CA GLY A 97 -25.57 -5.14 11.67
C GLY A 97 -26.07 -5.75 12.98
N ASN A 98 -25.28 -6.67 13.58
CA ASN A 98 -25.54 -7.24 14.90
C ASN A 98 -24.93 -6.40 16.06
N ARG A 99 -24.49 -5.16 15.76
CA ARG A 99 -23.93 -4.20 16.72
C ARG A 99 -22.72 -4.74 17.46
N ARG A 100 -21.81 -5.43 16.75
CA ARG A 100 -20.56 -5.96 17.29
C ARG A 100 -19.37 -5.24 16.66
N GLY A 101 -18.28 -5.14 17.41
CA GLY A 101 -17.03 -4.58 16.90
C GLY A 101 -16.45 -5.42 15.76
N PHE A 102 -15.77 -4.76 14.84
CA PHE A 102 -15.14 -5.42 13.70
C PHE A 102 -13.70 -4.93 13.52
N VAL A 103 -12.76 -5.87 13.45
CA VAL A 103 -11.34 -5.61 13.17
C VAL A 103 -10.98 -6.35 11.90
N THR A 104 -10.28 -5.71 10.97
CA THR A 104 -9.92 -6.35 9.68
C THR A 104 -8.51 -5.98 9.22
N ALA A 105 -7.83 -6.94 8.58
CA ALA A 105 -6.60 -6.72 7.84
C ALA A 105 -6.83 -6.61 6.31
N ASN A 106 -8.09 -6.54 5.87
CA ASN A 106 -8.48 -6.69 4.49
C ASN A 106 -8.52 -5.35 3.75
N LYS A 107 -7.38 -4.95 3.18
CA LYS A 107 -7.25 -3.73 2.39
C LYS A 107 -8.18 -3.67 1.18
N ALA A 108 -8.41 -4.82 0.51
CA ALA A 108 -9.24 -4.85 -0.69
C ALA A 108 -10.71 -4.54 -0.34
N MET A 109 -11.25 -5.17 0.71
CA MET A 109 -12.60 -4.89 1.19
C MET A 109 -12.76 -3.42 1.61
N LEU A 110 -11.78 -2.85 2.31
CA LEU A 110 -11.82 -1.45 2.73
C LEU A 110 -11.70 -0.47 1.55
N ALA A 111 -10.89 -0.77 0.54
CA ALA A 111 -10.75 0.07 -0.65
C ALA A 111 -12.06 0.16 -1.46
N HIS A 112 -12.84 -0.93 -1.51
CA HIS A 112 -14.07 -1.01 -2.28
C HIS A 112 -15.34 -0.70 -1.45
N HIS A 113 -15.38 -1.12 -0.18
CA HIS A 113 -16.58 -1.05 0.67
C HIS A 113 -16.36 -0.29 1.99
N GLY A 114 -15.18 0.31 2.19
CA GLY A 114 -14.81 0.94 3.46
C GLY A 114 -15.75 2.05 3.90
N LEU A 115 -16.27 2.84 2.97
CA LEU A 115 -17.26 3.90 3.28
C LEU A 115 -18.57 3.32 3.80
N GLU A 116 -19.09 2.27 3.15
CA GLU A 116 -20.29 1.56 3.58
C GLU A 116 -20.12 0.97 4.98
N LEU A 117 -18.99 0.26 5.19
CA LEU A 117 -18.70 -0.38 6.47
C LEU A 117 -18.50 0.63 7.60
N ALA A 118 -17.83 1.76 7.33
CA ALA A 118 -17.68 2.84 8.29
C ALA A 118 -19.04 3.46 8.67
N SER A 119 -19.89 3.70 7.68
CA SER A 119 -21.25 4.21 7.92
C SER A 119 -22.07 3.24 8.77
N ALA A 120 -21.97 1.94 8.51
CA ALA A 120 -22.66 0.92 9.29
C ALA A 120 -22.14 0.85 10.74
N ALA A 121 -20.83 0.94 10.94
CA ALA A 121 -20.19 0.95 12.25
C ALA A 121 -20.62 2.18 13.07
N GLU A 122 -20.59 3.37 12.48
CA GLU A 122 -21.05 4.61 13.13
C GLU A 122 -22.54 4.55 13.49
N ALA A 123 -23.40 4.10 12.57
CA ALA A 123 -24.83 3.96 12.82
C ALA A 123 -25.14 2.93 13.93
N ALA A 124 -24.36 1.87 14.01
CA ALA A 124 -24.47 0.85 15.06
C ALA A 124 -23.85 1.29 16.40
N GLY A 125 -22.98 2.31 16.41
CA GLY A 125 -22.21 2.76 17.57
C GLY A 125 -21.16 1.73 18.03
N VAL A 126 -20.55 1.02 17.08
CA VAL A 126 -19.54 -0.02 17.36
C VAL A 126 -18.21 0.27 16.65
N PRO A 127 -17.08 -0.23 17.18
CA PRO A 127 -15.77 0.00 16.57
C PRO A 127 -15.62 -0.75 15.23
N LEU A 128 -15.04 -0.04 14.26
CA LEU A 128 -14.42 -0.59 13.06
C LEU A 128 -12.94 -0.18 13.07
N LYS A 129 -12.04 -1.15 13.20
CA LYS A 129 -10.60 -0.93 13.27
C LYS A 129 -9.87 -1.72 12.18
N PHE A 130 -8.77 -1.15 11.62
CA PHE A 130 -8.10 -1.75 10.47
C PHE A 130 -6.61 -1.39 10.37
N GLU A 131 -5.92 -1.23 11.49
CA GLU A 131 -4.47 -0.95 11.50
C GLU A 131 -3.69 -1.94 10.63
N ALA A 132 -4.02 -3.23 10.74
CA ALA A 132 -3.37 -4.31 10.00
C ALA A 132 -3.60 -4.28 8.47
N ALA A 133 -4.58 -3.51 7.99
CA ALA A 133 -4.90 -3.45 6.55
C ALA A 133 -3.87 -2.65 5.74
N VAL A 134 -3.13 -1.73 6.38
CA VAL A 134 -2.15 -0.89 5.71
C VAL A 134 -0.79 -1.00 6.37
N ALA A 135 0.21 -1.37 5.56
CA ALA A 135 1.61 -1.48 6.00
C ALA A 135 1.85 -2.44 7.19
N GLY A 136 0.98 -3.44 7.38
CA GLY A 136 1.16 -4.57 8.30
C GLY A 136 1.43 -4.16 9.74
N GLY A 137 2.67 -4.33 10.20
CA GLY A 137 3.06 -4.01 11.58
C GLY A 137 3.41 -2.55 11.85
N ILE A 138 3.36 -1.69 10.84
CA ILE A 138 3.67 -0.26 10.97
C ILE A 138 2.42 0.47 11.49
N PRO A 139 2.47 1.16 12.65
CA PRO A 139 1.30 1.82 13.25
C PRO A 139 0.97 3.14 12.54
N VAL A 140 0.70 3.09 11.23
CA VAL A 140 0.52 4.28 10.39
C VAL A 140 -0.90 4.84 10.46
N ILE A 141 -1.91 3.97 10.53
CA ILE A 141 -3.32 4.42 10.65
C ILE A 141 -3.51 5.16 11.98
N LYS A 142 -3.04 4.58 13.10
CA LYS A 142 -3.06 5.25 14.41
C LYS A 142 -2.17 6.49 14.43
N GLY A 143 -1.00 6.41 13.80
CA GLY A 143 -0.09 7.54 13.69
C GLY A 143 -0.73 8.75 13.01
N LEU A 144 -1.51 8.52 11.95
CA LEU A 144 -2.24 9.59 11.25
C LEU A 144 -3.50 10.00 12.01
N ARG A 145 -4.37 9.02 12.36
CA ARG A 145 -5.69 9.27 12.95
C ARG A 145 -5.63 9.89 14.33
N GLU A 146 -4.67 9.48 15.15
CA GLU A 146 -4.54 9.86 16.56
C GLU A 146 -3.32 10.74 16.80
N GLY A 147 -2.14 10.31 16.33
CA GLY A 147 -0.87 10.99 16.58
C GLY A 147 -0.74 12.33 15.83
N ALA A 148 -1.25 12.41 14.60
CA ALA A 148 -1.19 13.60 13.79
C ALA A 148 -2.53 14.36 13.69
N ALA A 149 -3.53 13.99 14.49
CA ALA A 149 -4.92 14.50 14.40
C ALA A 149 -5.07 16.04 14.45
N ALA A 150 -4.11 16.74 15.04
CA ALA A 150 -4.13 18.21 15.13
C ALA A 150 -3.54 18.91 13.90
N ASN A 151 -3.11 18.15 12.88
CA ASN A 151 -2.41 18.68 11.73
C ASN A 151 -3.24 18.53 10.45
N GLU A 152 -3.09 19.50 9.57
CA GLU A 152 -3.46 19.38 8.18
C GLU A 152 -2.36 18.58 7.46
N ILE A 153 -2.65 17.35 7.11
CA ILE A 153 -1.76 16.52 6.29
C ILE A 153 -1.99 16.90 4.83
N THR A 154 -0.94 17.32 4.14
CA THR A 154 -1.02 17.76 2.74
C THR A 154 -0.54 16.69 1.78
N ARG A 155 0.32 15.77 2.27
CA ARG A 155 0.91 14.72 1.46
C ARG A 155 1.14 13.45 2.28
N VAL A 156 0.79 12.29 1.70
CA VAL A 156 1.18 10.99 2.22
C VAL A 156 1.73 10.14 1.08
N TYR A 157 2.88 9.51 1.30
CA TYR A 157 3.52 8.71 0.26
C TYR A 157 4.42 7.64 0.88
N GLY A 158 4.75 6.60 0.10
CA GLY A 158 5.61 5.55 0.65
C GLY A 158 5.74 4.31 -0.21
N ILE A 159 6.55 3.39 0.28
CA ILE A 159 6.73 2.04 -0.24
C ILE A 159 5.72 1.15 0.46
N LEU A 160 4.63 0.83 -0.24
CA LEU A 160 3.47 0.15 0.31
C LEU A 160 3.39 -1.34 -0.05
N ASN A 161 4.29 -1.83 -0.92
CA ASN A 161 4.34 -3.22 -1.34
C ASN A 161 5.73 -3.81 -1.12
N GLY A 162 5.84 -4.82 -0.25
CA GLY A 162 7.09 -5.46 0.12
C GLY A 162 7.68 -6.33 -1.00
N THR A 163 6.85 -6.99 -1.80
CA THR A 163 7.28 -7.84 -2.93
C THR A 163 8.00 -7.02 -3.99
N CYS A 164 7.39 -5.89 -4.41
CA CYS A 164 8.03 -4.97 -5.36
C CYS A 164 9.32 -4.37 -4.81
N ASN A 165 9.33 -3.99 -3.54
CA ASN A 165 10.53 -3.43 -2.93
C ASN A 165 11.66 -4.48 -2.83
N PHE A 166 11.34 -5.73 -2.51
CA PHE A 166 12.29 -6.84 -2.53
C PHE A 166 12.89 -7.02 -3.93
N ILE A 167 12.04 -7.10 -4.96
CA ILE A 167 12.47 -7.29 -6.36
C ILE A 167 13.40 -6.15 -6.79
N LEU A 168 12.99 -4.90 -6.63
CA LEU A 168 13.80 -3.74 -7.02
C LEU A 168 15.12 -3.66 -6.24
N SER A 169 15.12 -3.97 -4.94
CA SER A 169 16.33 -4.00 -4.11
C SER A 169 17.31 -5.08 -4.57
N LYS A 170 16.81 -6.26 -4.95
CA LYS A 170 17.63 -7.36 -5.46
C LYS A 170 18.18 -7.07 -6.84
N MET A 171 17.37 -6.53 -7.75
CA MET A 171 17.83 -6.06 -9.07
C MET A 171 18.97 -5.06 -8.92
N GLU A 172 18.87 -4.15 -7.93
CA GLU A 172 19.89 -3.15 -7.64
C GLU A 172 21.18 -3.78 -7.10
N SER A 173 21.07 -4.64 -6.07
CA SER A 173 22.25 -5.17 -5.37
C SER A 173 23.01 -6.24 -6.17
N GLU A 174 22.34 -6.96 -7.05
CA GLU A 174 22.90 -8.09 -7.79
C GLU A 174 23.04 -7.81 -9.30
N ALA A 175 22.60 -6.63 -9.78
CA ALA A 175 22.59 -6.24 -11.19
C ALA A 175 21.88 -7.27 -12.09
N ARG A 176 20.74 -7.80 -11.63
CA ARG A 176 19.94 -8.83 -12.30
C ARG A 176 18.67 -8.25 -12.91
N ASP A 177 18.17 -8.90 -13.95
CA ASP A 177 16.92 -8.51 -14.61
C ASP A 177 15.69 -8.94 -13.80
N PHE A 178 14.58 -8.25 -14.07
CA PHE A 178 13.29 -8.43 -13.39
C PHE A 178 12.80 -9.88 -13.41
N ALA A 179 12.89 -10.58 -14.54
CA ALA A 179 12.36 -11.95 -14.66
C ALA A 179 13.08 -12.94 -13.74
N ASP A 180 14.41 -12.85 -13.64
CA ASP A 180 15.22 -13.74 -12.80
C ASP A 180 14.97 -13.48 -11.31
N VAL A 181 14.85 -12.22 -10.92
CA VAL A 181 14.57 -11.85 -9.53
C VAL A 181 13.14 -12.18 -9.14
N LEU A 182 12.17 -12.04 -10.05
CA LEU A 182 10.79 -12.47 -9.81
C LEU A 182 10.70 -13.98 -9.57
N ALA A 183 11.38 -14.79 -10.38
CA ALA A 183 11.41 -16.24 -10.18
C ALA A 183 12.00 -16.63 -8.82
N GLU A 184 13.05 -15.93 -8.36
CA GLU A 184 13.60 -16.11 -7.03
C GLU A 184 12.63 -15.68 -5.93
N ALA A 185 11.94 -14.54 -6.08
CA ALA A 185 10.93 -14.07 -5.13
C ALA A 185 9.79 -15.09 -4.97
N GLN A 186 9.39 -15.73 -6.07
CA GLN A 186 8.40 -16.81 -6.04
C GLN A 186 8.94 -18.07 -5.32
N ALA A 187 10.16 -18.48 -5.59
CA ALA A 187 10.78 -19.61 -4.92
C ALA A 187 10.95 -19.40 -3.40
N LEU A 188 11.20 -18.17 -2.96
CA LEU A 188 11.33 -17.77 -1.55
C LEU A 188 9.98 -17.49 -0.88
N GLY A 189 8.85 -17.51 -1.62
CA GLY A 189 7.52 -17.24 -1.09
C GLY A 189 7.21 -15.75 -0.86
N PHE A 190 8.01 -14.83 -1.39
CA PHE A 190 7.71 -13.38 -1.38
C PHE A 190 6.69 -12.99 -2.45
N ALA A 191 6.60 -13.75 -3.55
CA ALA A 191 5.61 -13.56 -4.60
C ALA A 191 4.82 -14.85 -4.82
N GLU A 192 3.53 -14.73 -5.09
CA GLU A 192 2.67 -15.84 -5.46
C GLU A 192 2.93 -16.30 -6.93
N SER A 193 2.34 -17.43 -7.32
CA SER A 193 2.44 -17.95 -8.70
C SER A 193 1.87 -16.94 -9.72
N ASP A 194 0.78 -16.26 -9.37
CA ASP A 194 0.31 -15.07 -10.09
C ASP A 194 0.63 -13.81 -9.26
N PRO A 195 1.74 -13.13 -9.57
CA PRO A 195 2.18 -11.97 -8.80
C PRO A 195 1.54 -10.65 -9.26
N THR A 196 0.60 -10.70 -10.20
CA THR A 196 0.01 -9.52 -10.86
C THR A 196 -0.49 -8.48 -9.88
N PHE A 197 -1.15 -8.90 -8.81
CA PHE A 197 -1.69 -8.01 -7.79
C PHE A 197 -0.62 -7.15 -7.12
N ASP A 198 0.56 -7.71 -6.88
CA ASP A 198 1.70 -7.01 -6.30
C ASP A 198 2.45 -6.19 -7.36
N ILE A 199 2.94 -6.87 -8.42
CA ILE A 199 3.90 -6.27 -9.35
C ILE A 199 3.29 -5.21 -10.29
N ASP A 200 1.96 -5.19 -10.46
CA ASP A 200 1.25 -4.14 -11.20
C ASP A 200 0.77 -3.00 -10.28
N GLY A 201 1.09 -3.06 -8.97
CA GLY A 201 0.86 -1.98 -8.02
C GLY A 201 -0.55 -1.92 -7.43
N ILE A 202 -1.40 -2.92 -7.66
CA ILE A 202 -2.80 -2.94 -7.21
C ILE A 202 -2.88 -3.03 -5.67
N ASP A 203 -2.06 -3.88 -5.04
CA ASP A 203 -1.94 -3.97 -3.58
C ASP A 203 -1.58 -2.61 -2.96
N ALA A 204 -0.59 -1.93 -3.53
CA ALA A 204 -0.18 -0.61 -3.07
C ALA A 204 -1.27 0.45 -3.29
N ALA A 205 -2.05 0.35 -4.37
CA ALA A 205 -3.16 1.26 -4.67
C ALA A 205 -4.31 1.11 -3.67
N HIS A 206 -4.68 -0.10 -3.25
CA HIS A 206 -5.65 -0.32 -2.17
C HIS A 206 -5.19 0.37 -0.88
N LYS A 207 -3.95 0.14 -0.47
CA LYS A 207 -3.39 0.74 0.76
C LYS A 207 -3.33 2.27 0.67
N LEU A 208 -2.94 2.80 -0.49
CA LEU A 208 -2.85 4.25 -0.71
C LEU A 208 -4.22 4.93 -0.59
N SER A 209 -5.28 4.35 -1.17
CA SER A 209 -6.63 4.93 -1.10
C SER A 209 -7.14 5.00 0.35
N ILE A 210 -6.83 3.99 1.18
CA ILE A 210 -7.17 3.99 2.61
C ILE A 210 -6.37 5.07 3.36
N LEU A 211 -5.05 5.13 3.10
CA LEU A 211 -4.17 6.15 3.71
C LEU A 211 -4.62 7.57 3.39
N ALA A 212 -4.95 7.83 2.12
CA ALA A 212 -5.44 9.12 1.67
C ALA A 212 -6.72 9.54 2.41
N SER A 213 -7.66 8.59 2.57
CA SER A 213 -8.90 8.85 3.31
C SER A 213 -8.65 9.22 4.77
N VAL A 214 -7.77 8.49 5.45
CA VAL A 214 -7.42 8.77 6.85
C VAL A 214 -6.64 10.08 6.99
N ALA A 215 -5.72 10.36 6.05
CA ALA A 215 -4.85 11.53 6.11
C ALA A 215 -5.59 12.84 5.80
N PHE A 216 -6.49 12.81 4.81
CA PHE A 216 -7.11 14.03 4.27
C PHE A 216 -8.59 14.20 4.63
N GLY A 217 -9.20 13.22 5.30
CA GLY A 217 -10.62 13.25 5.58
C GLY A 217 -11.48 13.19 4.31
N THR A 218 -11.05 12.41 3.31
CA THR A 218 -11.79 12.18 2.07
C THR A 218 -12.43 10.80 2.06
N ARG A 219 -13.46 10.62 1.24
CA ARG A 219 -14.02 9.28 0.98
C ARG A 219 -13.01 8.40 0.26
N PRO A 220 -12.93 7.09 0.57
CA PRO A 220 -12.06 6.18 -0.18
C PRO A 220 -12.37 6.22 -1.68
N ALA A 221 -11.34 6.48 -2.49
CA ALA A 221 -11.47 6.67 -3.94
C ALA A 221 -10.44 5.79 -4.69
N PHE A 222 -10.49 4.46 -4.47
CA PHE A 222 -9.58 3.51 -5.11
C PHE A 222 -9.62 3.58 -6.64
N ALA A 223 -10.82 3.74 -7.23
CA ALA A 223 -10.98 3.83 -8.69
C ALA A 223 -10.22 5.02 -9.33
N ASP A 224 -9.87 6.02 -8.53
CA ASP A 224 -9.13 7.20 -8.98
C ASP A 224 -7.61 7.08 -8.82
N VAL A 225 -7.13 6.00 -8.21
CA VAL A 225 -5.69 5.74 -8.08
C VAL A 225 -5.12 5.30 -9.42
N ALA A 226 -4.22 6.10 -9.99
CA ALA A 226 -3.46 5.70 -11.17
C ALA A 226 -2.37 4.71 -10.76
N ALA A 227 -2.44 3.47 -11.21
CA ALA A 227 -1.47 2.43 -10.86
C ALA A 227 -0.65 1.99 -12.09
N GLN A 228 0.67 1.98 -11.93
CA GLN A 228 1.63 1.38 -12.84
C GLN A 228 2.66 0.61 -12.01
N GLY A 229 2.82 -0.67 -12.31
CA GLY A 229 3.76 -1.53 -11.61
C GLY A 229 5.19 -1.47 -12.15
N ILE A 230 5.98 -2.48 -11.78
CA ILE A 230 7.44 -2.51 -12.00
C ILE A 230 7.86 -3.38 -13.19
N ARG A 231 6.94 -3.98 -13.95
CA ARG A 231 7.27 -4.92 -15.06
C ARG A 231 8.18 -4.33 -16.13
N GLN A 232 8.10 -3.02 -16.35
CA GLN A 232 8.86 -2.35 -17.39
C GLN A 232 10.25 -1.87 -16.94
N VAL A 233 10.53 -1.96 -15.63
CA VAL A 233 11.83 -1.57 -15.06
C VAL A 233 12.86 -2.65 -15.41
N ILE A 234 13.96 -2.27 -16.02
CA ILE A 234 15.07 -3.16 -16.38
C ILE A 234 16.33 -2.83 -15.57
N ALA A 235 17.29 -3.74 -15.53
CA ALA A 235 18.55 -3.54 -14.81
C ALA A 235 19.29 -2.26 -15.24
N ALA A 236 19.20 -1.89 -16.52
CA ALA A 236 19.80 -0.67 -17.03
C ALA A 236 19.17 0.60 -16.43
N ASP A 237 17.84 0.64 -16.19
CA ASP A 237 17.18 1.78 -15.53
C ASP A 237 17.72 1.97 -14.09
N ILE A 238 17.94 0.86 -13.39
CA ILE A 238 18.46 0.88 -12.00
C ILE A 238 19.91 1.37 -12.00
N ALA A 239 20.73 0.90 -12.94
CA ALA A 239 22.12 1.34 -13.07
C ALA A 239 22.22 2.84 -13.41
N GLU A 240 21.38 3.35 -14.32
CA GLU A 240 21.35 4.78 -14.65
C GLU A 240 20.81 5.61 -13.49
N ALA A 241 19.77 5.15 -12.78
CA ALA A 241 19.29 5.81 -11.57
C ALA A 241 20.40 5.93 -10.52
N ALA A 242 21.17 4.85 -10.27
CA ALA A 242 22.28 4.86 -9.33
C ALA A 242 23.39 5.84 -9.76
N ALA A 243 23.74 5.88 -11.05
CA ALA A 243 24.73 6.82 -11.59
C ALA A 243 24.30 8.29 -11.44
N LEU A 244 23.00 8.54 -11.42
CA LEU A 244 22.41 9.88 -11.26
C LEU A 244 22.15 10.24 -9.78
N GLY A 245 22.48 9.38 -8.81
CA GLY A 245 22.27 9.64 -7.38
C GLY A 245 20.87 9.28 -6.88
N TYR A 246 20.18 8.36 -7.56
CA TYR A 246 18.82 7.90 -7.21
C TYR A 246 18.74 6.40 -7.02
N ARG A 247 17.65 5.95 -6.41
CA ARG A 247 17.21 4.55 -6.39
C ARG A 247 15.82 4.40 -6.96
N VAL A 248 15.58 3.31 -7.66
CA VAL A 248 14.24 3.00 -8.18
C VAL A 248 13.42 2.35 -7.08
N ARG A 249 12.23 2.92 -6.79
CA ARG A 249 11.26 2.37 -5.82
C ARG A 249 9.85 2.46 -6.40
N LEU A 250 8.99 1.49 -6.06
CA LEU A 250 7.56 1.63 -6.31
C LEU A 250 6.95 2.46 -5.19
N VAL A 251 6.52 3.67 -5.50
CA VAL A 251 6.01 4.62 -4.50
C VAL A 251 4.54 4.93 -4.78
N GLY A 252 3.71 4.76 -3.73
CA GLY A 252 2.37 5.35 -3.70
C GLY A 252 2.46 6.79 -3.23
N VAL A 253 1.82 7.72 -3.92
CA VAL A 253 1.76 9.14 -3.57
C VAL A 253 0.32 9.60 -3.57
N ALA A 254 -0.13 10.22 -2.49
CA ALA A 254 -1.38 10.95 -2.41
C ALA A 254 -1.13 12.37 -1.91
N GLU A 255 -1.74 13.34 -2.57
CA GLU A 255 -1.61 14.77 -2.25
C GLU A 255 -3.01 15.40 -2.29
N ALA A 256 -3.36 16.15 -1.25
CA ALA A 256 -4.57 16.95 -1.21
C ALA A 256 -4.22 18.43 -1.37
N GLY A 257 -4.91 19.10 -2.26
CA GLY A 257 -4.63 20.51 -2.54
C GLY A 257 -5.85 21.23 -3.13
N PRO A 258 -5.70 22.52 -3.49
CA PRO A 258 -6.80 23.34 -4.00
C PRO A 258 -7.40 22.81 -5.33
N TYR A 259 -6.66 21.96 -6.03
CA TYR A 259 -7.09 21.37 -7.30
C TYR A 259 -7.68 19.97 -7.16
N GLY A 260 -7.85 19.47 -5.92
CA GLY A 260 -8.43 18.18 -5.62
C GLY A 260 -7.45 17.17 -5.03
N LEU A 261 -7.85 15.88 -5.08
CA LEU A 261 -7.09 14.74 -4.57
C LEU A 261 -6.32 14.09 -5.72
N PHE A 262 -5.00 14.05 -5.60
CA PHE A 262 -4.12 13.30 -6.47
C PHE A 262 -3.72 11.98 -5.81
N GLN A 263 -3.80 10.87 -6.54
CA GLN A 263 -3.39 9.55 -6.07
C GLN A 263 -2.71 8.75 -7.18
N ARG A 264 -1.53 8.21 -6.91
CA ARG A 264 -0.75 7.43 -7.87
C ARG A 264 0.13 6.39 -7.20
N VAL A 265 0.27 5.23 -7.83
CA VAL A 265 1.29 4.21 -7.52
C VAL A 265 2.12 3.98 -8.77
N HIS A 266 3.36 4.43 -8.78
CA HIS A 266 4.27 4.33 -9.93
C HIS A 266 5.70 4.04 -9.47
N PRO A 267 6.57 3.48 -10.35
CA PRO A 267 8.01 3.52 -10.13
C PRO A 267 8.51 4.97 -10.11
N HIS A 268 9.36 5.27 -9.14
CA HIS A 268 9.99 6.58 -8.95
C HIS A 268 11.50 6.42 -8.84
N LEU A 269 12.22 7.42 -9.32
CA LEU A 269 13.60 7.67 -8.91
C LEU A 269 13.55 8.44 -7.59
N VAL A 270 14.06 7.84 -6.52
CA VAL A 270 14.10 8.42 -5.18
C VAL A 270 15.52 8.89 -4.89
N SER A 271 15.70 10.18 -4.58
CA SER A 271 17.01 10.75 -4.23
C SER A 271 17.67 9.98 -3.08
N LEU A 272 18.98 9.77 -3.15
CA LEU A 272 19.75 9.13 -2.09
C LEU A 272 19.69 9.89 -0.75
N ASP A 273 19.39 11.20 -0.77
CA ASP A 273 19.19 12.00 0.43
C ASP A 273 17.82 11.77 1.07
N HIS A 274 16.89 11.14 0.35
CA HIS A 274 15.55 10.87 0.85
C HIS A 274 15.49 9.55 1.63
N PRO A 275 14.85 9.47 2.83
CA PRO A 275 14.84 8.27 3.66
C PRO A 275 14.25 7.03 2.95
N LEU A 276 13.30 7.17 2.04
CA LEU A 276 12.75 6.07 1.26
C LEU A 276 13.78 5.36 0.37
N ALA A 277 14.85 6.02 -0.05
CA ALA A 277 15.92 5.39 -0.82
C ALA A 277 16.61 4.26 -0.04
N HIS A 278 16.63 4.35 1.29
CA HIS A 278 17.30 3.40 2.19
C HIS A 278 16.38 2.28 2.69
N VAL A 279 15.12 2.28 2.29
CA VAL A 279 14.18 1.18 2.60
C VAL A 279 14.43 0.03 1.63
N THR A 280 15.03 -1.06 2.12
CA THR A 280 15.48 -2.19 1.31
C THR A 280 14.76 -3.49 1.66
N GLY A 281 14.90 -4.51 0.81
CA GLY A 281 14.28 -5.81 1.00
C GLY A 281 12.75 -5.71 0.98
N SER A 282 12.07 -6.49 1.81
CA SER A 282 10.61 -6.50 1.89
C SER A 282 10.01 -5.45 2.84
N LEU A 283 10.80 -4.49 3.31
CA LEU A 283 10.31 -3.45 4.20
C LEU A 283 9.37 -2.48 3.48
N ASN A 284 8.40 -1.99 4.24
CA ASN A 284 7.54 -0.88 3.85
C ASN A 284 7.92 0.39 4.62
N ALA A 285 7.58 1.53 4.06
CA ALA A 285 7.68 2.80 4.75
C ALA A 285 6.62 3.78 4.26
N VAL A 286 6.14 4.62 5.16
CA VAL A 286 5.19 5.69 4.87
C VAL A 286 5.75 7.00 5.40
N VAL A 287 5.66 8.03 4.58
CA VAL A 287 5.94 9.43 4.94
C VAL A 287 4.63 10.18 4.93
N ALA A 288 4.41 11.00 5.95
CA ALA A 288 3.33 11.97 5.99
C ALA A 288 3.90 13.36 6.25
N GLU A 289 3.41 14.35 5.52
CA GLU A 289 3.83 15.74 5.65
C GLU A 289 2.65 16.59 6.11
N GLY A 290 2.81 17.24 7.26
CA GLY A 290 1.78 18.07 7.87
C GLY A 290 2.29 19.47 8.21
N ASN A 291 1.36 20.40 8.35
CA ASN A 291 1.64 21.83 8.48
C ASN A 291 2.42 22.23 9.74
N PHE A 292 2.22 21.56 10.87
CA PHE A 292 2.95 21.80 12.12
C PHE A 292 3.88 20.65 12.50
N VAL A 293 3.47 19.41 12.27
CA VAL A 293 4.29 18.22 12.63
C VAL A 293 5.50 18.05 11.72
N GLY A 294 5.49 18.68 10.54
CA GLY A 294 6.52 18.50 9.54
C GLY A 294 6.44 17.12 8.89
N ARG A 295 7.60 16.50 8.68
CA ARG A 295 7.71 15.17 8.04
C ARG A 295 7.75 14.08 9.10
N LEU A 296 6.78 13.19 9.06
CA LEU A 296 6.78 11.92 9.80
C LEU A 296 7.26 10.79 8.89
N PHE A 297 8.06 9.89 9.42
CA PHE A 297 8.55 8.70 8.73
C PHE A 297 8.29 7.46 9.55
N PHE A 298 7.52 6.53 8.99
CA PHE A 298 7.18 5.25 9.59
C PHE A 298 7.81 4.13 8.75
N GLN A 299 8.55 3.22 9.35
CA GLN A 299 9.19 2.10 8.65
C GLN A 299 9.08 0.82 9.45
N GLY A 300 8.90 -0.29 8.75
CA GLY A 300 8.86 -1.61 9.38
C GLY A 300 8.47 -2.71 8.42
N ALA A 301 8.11 -3.87 8.97
CA ALA A 301 7.61 -5.00 8.19
C ALA A 301 6.17 -4.72 7.73
N GLY A 302 5.98 -4.67 6.41
CA GLY A 302 4.67 -4.40 5.79
C GLY A 302 3.73 -5.59 5.74
N ALA A 303 4.20 -6.80 6.09
CA ALA A 303 3.46 -8.05 6.16
C ALA A 303 4.18 -9.03 7.09
N GLY A 304 3.56 -10.17 7.34
CA GLY A 304 4.13 -11.26 8.14
C GLY A 304 3.29 -11.62 9.37
N GLU A 305 3.50 -12.81 9.91
CA GLU A 305 2.73 -13.36 11.04
C GLU A 305 2.71 -12.42 12.24
N GLY A 306 3.88 -12.13 12.80
CA GLY A 306 4.04 -11.31 14.00
C GLY A 306 3.65 -9.84 13.80
N PRO A 307 4.19 -9.15 12.77
CA PRO A 307 3.87 -7.76 12.51
C PRO A 307 2.37 -7.50 12.33
N THR A 308 1.69 -8.30 11.50
CA THR A 308 0.26 -8.12 11.24
C THR A 308 -0.58 -8.48 12.47
N ALA A 309 -0.23 -9.56 13.18
CA ALA A 309 -0.87 -9.92 14.44
C ALA A 309 -0.72 -8.80 15.50
N SER A 310 0.45 -8.15 15.55
CA SER A 310 0.68 -7.02 16.47
C SER A 310 -0.28 -5.86 16.21
N ALA A 311 -0.52 -5.51 14.96
CA ALA A 311 -1.46 -4.45 14.59
C ALA A 311 -2.91 -4.84 14.95
N VAL A 312 -3.33 -6.08 14.67
CA VAL A 312 -4.65 -6.61 15.08
C VAL A 312 -4.84 -6.54 16.58
N VAL A 313 -3.87 -7.03 17.37
CA VAL A 313 -3.96 -7.03 18.83
C VAL A 313 -3.92 -5.61 19.40
N ALA A 314 -3.21 -4.69 18.77
CA ALA A 314 -3.23 -3.29 19.14
C ALA A 314 -4.63 -2.67 18.97
N ASP A 315 -5.34 -3.01 17.88
CA ASP A 315 -6.74 -2.59 17.68
C ASP A 315 -7.68 -3.22 18.72
N LEU A 316 -7.48 -4.48 19.07
CA LEU A 316 -8.25 -5.14 20.13
C LEU A 316 -8.01 -4.50 21.52
N ILE A 317 -6.79 -4.06 21.83
CA ILE A 317 -6.46 -3.34 23.07
C ILE A 317 -7.23 -2.02 23.14
N ASP A 318 -7.29 -1.24 22.06
CA ASP A 318 -8.07 0.00 22.02
C ASP A 318 -9.55 -0.27 22.28
N ILE A 319 -10.11 -1.28 21.60
CA ILE A 319 -11.51 -1.68 21.83
C ILE A 319 -11.75 -2.12 23.28
N ALA A 320 -10.82 -2.88 23.87
CA ALA A 320 -10.91 -3.32 25.25
C ALA A 320 -10.92 -2.15 26.24
N ARG A 321 -10.24 -1.06 25.92
CA ARG A 321 -10.24 0.20 26.70
C ARG A 321 -11.48 1.05 26.47
N GLY A 322 -12.29 0.78 25.44
CA GLY A 322 -13.34 1.65 24.97
C GLY A 322 -12.84 2.85 24.15
N GLU A 323 -11.59 2.80 23.69
CA GLU A 323 -10.94 3.86 22.91
C GLU A 323 -11.17 3.62 21.42
N PHE A 324 -12.29 4.07 20.90
CA PHE A 324 -12.57 4.03 19.46
C PHE A 324 -13.35 5.28 19.03
N GLY A 325 -12.93 5.82 17.88
CA GLY A 325 -13.54 6.97 17.22
C GLY A 325 -13.95 6.60 15.79
N PRO A 326 -14.29 7.61 14.99
CA PRO A 326 -14.60 7.43 13.58
C PRO A 326 -13.48 6.68 12.85
N PRO A 327 -13.80 5.69 11.99
CA PRO A 327 -12.80 4.86 11.31
C PRO A 327 -11.79 5.65 10.47
N TYR A 328 -12.23 6.73 9.81
CA TYR A 328 -11.43 7.61 8.94
C TYR A 328 -11.04 8.94 9.59
N ALA A 329 -10.71 8.92 10.88
CA ALA A 329 -10.31 10.10 11.67
C ALA A 329 -11.41 11.14 11.90
N MET A 330 -12.49 11.13 11.13
CA MET A 330 -13.66 11.99 11.29
C MET A 330 -14.94 11.24 10.92
N PRO A 331 -16.13 11.70 11.39
CA PRO A 331 -17.38 11.08 11.04
C PRO A 331 -17.59 10.97 9.54
N VAL A 332 -18.19 9.88 9.06
CA VAL A 332 -18.44 9.64 7.62
C VAL A 332 -19.20 10.80 6.97
N ALA A 333 -20.13 11.42 7.70
CA ALA A 333 -20.88 12.58 7.21
C ALA A 333 -20.02 13.83 6.98
N ALA A 334 -18.82 13.91 7.59
CA ALA A 334 -17.88 15.00 7.44
C ALA A 334 -16.79 14.71 6.37
N LEU A 335 -16.71 13.47 5.87
CA LEU A 335 -15.79 13.14 4.79
C LEU A 335 -16.17 13.85 3.49
N THR A 336 -15.20 14.50 2.87
CA THR A 336 -15.41 15.19 1.60
C THR A 336 -15.23 14.26 0.40
N ASP A 337 -15.93 14.55 -0.69
CA ASP A 337 -15.62 13.97 -1.99
C ASP A 337 -14.36 14.65 -2.51
N GLY A 338 -13.22 13.96 -2.45
CA GLY A 338 -11.99 14.45 -3.06
C GLY A 338 -12.16 14.48 -4.58
N ALA A 339 -12.43 15.65 -5.16
CA ALA A 339 -12.45 15.78 -6.61
C ALA A 339 -11.09 15.29 -7.15
N LYS A 340 -11.12 14.43 -8.18
CA LYS A 340 -9.90 13.92 -8.80
C LYS A 340 -9.10 15.08 -9.39
N ALA A 341 -7.88 15.27 -8.92
CA ALA A 341 -6.99 16.28 -9.46
C ALA A 341 -6.55 15.92 -10.89
N ASP A 342 -6.41 16.92 -11.76
CA ASP A 342 -5.78 16.72 -13.06
C ASP A 342 -4.28 16.48 -12.85
N SER A 343 -3.84 15.25 -13.08
CA SER A 343 -2.43 14.87 -12.98
C SER A 343 -1.54 15.62 -13.96
N GLY A 344 -2.09 16.10 -15.07
CA GLY A 344 -1.35 16.87 -16.08
C GLY A 344 -0.87 18.24 -15.56
N GLU A 345 -1.59 18.84 -14.62
CA GLU A 345 -1.20 20.12 -13.99
C GLU A 345 -0.11 19.94 -12.93
N ARG A 346 0.11 18.71 -12.44
CA ARG A 346 1.16 18.43 -11.48
C ARG A 346 2.53 18.75 -12.07
N ARG A 347 3.35 19.41 -11.27
CA ARG A 347 4.72 19.74 -11.67
C ARG A 347 5.69 18.76 -11.03
N GLY A 348 6.71 18.37 -11.78
CA GLY A 348 7.76 17.49 -11.31
C GLY A 348 8.84 17.27 -12.34
N ARG A 349 9.90 16.60 -11.93
CA ARG A 349 10.96 16.10 -12.80
C ARG A 349 10.64 14.68 -13.25
N ALA A 350 11.09 14.30 -14.42
CA ALA A 350 10.86 13.00 -14.99
C ALA A 350 12.17 12.34 -15.44
N TYR A 351 12.22 11.02 -15.28
CA TYR A 351 13.16 10.16 -15.97
C TYR A 351 12.43 9.46 -17.10
N LEU A 352 12.97 9.53 -18.30
CA LEU A 352 12.42 8.91 -19.50
C LEU A 352 13.46 7.99 -20.12
N ARG A 353 13.09 6.72 -20.33
CA ARG A 353 13.92 5.77 -21.07
C ARG A 353 13.29 5.45 -22.43
N PHE A 354 14.10 5.59 -23.46
CA PHE A 354 13.78 5.17 -24.83
C PHE A 354 14.72 4.04 -25.23
N THR A 355 14.17 2.98 -25.80
CA THR A 355 14.94 2.00 -26.58
C THR A 355 14.80 2.37 -28.04
N VAL A 356 15.90 2.70 -28.70
CA VAL A 356 15.89 3.28 -30.05
C VAL A 356 16.75 2.46 -31.00
N GLN A 357 16.45 2.59 -32.29
CA GLN A 357 17.34 2.08 -33.33
C GLN A 357 18.61 2.93 -33.40
N ASP A 358 19.78 2.30 -33.61
CA ASP A 358 21.04 3.02 -33.77
C ASP A 358 21.10 3.62 -35.16
N LYS A 359 20.48 4.78 -35.34
CA LYS A 359 20.38 5.52 -36.60
C LYS A 359 20.62 6.99 -36.41
N VAL A 360 21.18 7.61 -37.45
CA VAL A 360 21.35 9.07 -37.52
C VAL A 360 19.96 9.76 -37.43
N GLY A 361 19.87 10.78 -36.58
CA GLY A 361 18.68 11.61 -36.45
C GLY A 361 17.73 11.24 -35.34
N VAL A 362 17.86 10.06 -34.69
CA VAL A 362 16.95 9.62 -33.63
C VAL A 362 16.96 10.56 -32.43
N LEU A 363 18.13 10.98 -31.96
CA LEU A 363 18.22 11.96 -30.86
C LEU A 363 17.62 13.33 -31.25
N ALA A 364 17.76 13.75 -32.50
CA ALA A 364 17.14 14.99 -32.97
C ALA A 364 15.60 14.90 -32.96
N GLU A 365 15.04 13.74 -33.33
CA GLU A 365 13.59 13.48 -33.27
C GLU A 365 13.07 13.56 -31.84
N ILE A 366 13.73 12.87 -30.88
CA ILE A 366 13.36 12.90 -29.47
C ILE A 366 13.46 14.34 -28.94
N ALA A 367 14.58 15.03 -29.17
CA ALA A 367 14.78 16.40 -28.71
C ALA A 367 13.76 17.38 -29.30
N ALA A 368 13.37 17.18 -30.59
CA ALA A 368 12.32 17.98 -31.22
C ALA A 368 10.95 17.76 -30.54
N ALA A 369 10.58 16.50 -30.24
CA ALA A 369 9.34 16.19 -29.54
C ALA A 369 9.31 16.83 -28.14
N MET A 370 10.43 16.79 -27.39
CA MET A 370 10.57 17.44 -26.07
C MET A 370 10.42 18.97 -26.20
N ARG A 371 11.16 19.60 -27.12
CA ARG A 371 11.09 21.04 -27.38
C ARG A 371 9.65 21.48 -27.70
N ASP A 372 8.99 20.76 -28.63
CA ASP A 372 7.67 21.13 -29.13
C ASP A 372 6.55 20.92 -28.10
N ALA A 373 6.81 20.13 -27.06
CA ALA A 373 5.94 19.96 -25.90
C ALA A 373 6.33 20.86 -24.72
N GLY A 374 7.38 21.66 -24.84
CA GLY A 374 7.86 22.56 -23.79
C GLY A 374 8.57 21.82 -22.66
N VAL A 375 9.12 20.64 -22.91
CA VAL A 375 9.91 19.87 -21.92
C VAL A 375 11.38 20.30 -22.00
N SER A 376 11.91 20.78 -20.87
CA SER A 376 13.34 21.13 -20.74
C SER A 376 14.14 19.91 -20.30
N ILE A 377 15.15 19.54 -21.09
CA ILE A 377 16.06 18.44 -20.79
C ILE A 377 17.17 18.94 -19.87
N GLU A 378 17.35 18.27 -18.73
CA GLU A 378 18.44 18.53 -17.78
C GLU A 378 19.68 17.70 -18.15
N SER A 379 19.48 16.40 -18.39
CA SER A 379 20.54 15.50 -18.78
C SER A 379 20.06 14.47 -19.81
N LEU A 380 20.96 14.03 -20.67
CA LEU A 380 20.73 13.00 -21.67
C LEU A 380 21.93 12.06 -21.66
N ILE A 381 21.66 10.77 -21.53
CA ILE A 381 22.66 9.71 -21.55
C ILE A 381 22.28 8.74 -22.66
N GLN A 382 23.24 8.42 -23.51
CA GLN A 382 23.10 7.35 -24.48
C GLN A 382 24.07 6.21 -24.11
N ARG A 383 23.53 5.00 -23.99
CA ARG A 383 24.30 3.77 -23.75
C ARG A 383 24.26 2.87 -24.96
N GLY A 384 25.29 2.03 -25.13
CA GLY A 384 25.38 1.07 -26.22
C GLY A 384 24.24 0.05 -26.26
N ALA A 385 24.37 -0.98 -27.08
CA ALA A 385 23.33 -1.97 -27.31
C ALA A 385 22.77 -2.59 -26.00
N VAL A 386 21.45 -2.63 -25.89
CA VAL A 386 20.75 -3.33 -24.81
C VAL A 386 20.33 -4.74 -25.23
N SER A 387 20.11 -5.63 -24.26
CA SER A 387 19.57 -6.97 -24.52
C SER A 387 18.27 -6.87 -25.31
N GLY A 388 18.20 -7.55 -26.47
CA GLY A 388 17.04 -7.48 -27.37
C GLY A 388 17.21 -6.55 -28.57
N GLY A 389 18.35 -5.86 -28.70
CA GLY A 389 18.69 -4.97 -29.82
C GLY A 389 18.22 -3.52 -29.60
N GLY A 390 18.98 -2.58 -30.14
CA GLY A 390 18.75 -1.15 -30.00
C GLY A 390 19.71 -0.49 -29.00
N VAL A 391 19.61 0.82 -28.91
CA VAL A 391 20.42 1.67 -28.03
C VAL A 391 19.51 2.30 -26.97
N LEU A 392 19.97 2.38 -25.74
CA LEU A 392 19.24 3.03 -24.66
C LEU A 392 19.55 4.54 -24.65
N VAL A 393 18.49 5.35 -24.63
CA VAL A 393 18.57 6.79 -24.38
C VAL A 393 17.77 7.08 -23.12
N ALA A 394 18.45 7.58 -22.09
CA ALA A 394 17.85 8.04 -20.84
C ALA A 394 17.88 9.57 -20.78
N ILE A 395 16.77 10.17 -20.40
CA ILE A 395 16.62 11.61 -20.26
C ILE A 395 16.10 11.92 -18.85
N VAL A 396 16.73 12.87 -18.19
CA VAL A 396 16.18 13.54 -17.01
C VAL A 396 15.72 14.94 -17.40
N THR A 397 14.52 15.32 -16.99
CA THR A 397 13.96 16.63 -17.29
C THR A 397 14.16 17.60 -16.13
N HIS A 398 14.20 18.89 -16.42
CA HIS A 398 13.93 19.90 -15.42
C HIS A 398 12.48 19.81 -14.94
N GLU A 399 12.15 20.49 -13.84
CA GLU A 399 10.78 20.57 -13.34
C GLU A 399 9.85 21.21 -14.35
N GLY A 400 8.75 20.56 -14.64
CA GLY A 400 7.73 21.02 -15.57
C GLY A 400 6.38 20.33 -15.36
N PRO A 401 5.31 20.81 -16.06
CA PRO A 401 4.01 20.16 -16.01
C PRO A 401 4.06 18.74 -16.59
N GLU A 402 3.46 17.77 -15.92
CA GLU A 402 3.44 16.37 -16.38
C GLU A 402 2.75 16.22 -17.74
N ARG A 403 1.75 17.05 -18.04
CA ARG A 403 1.13 17.07 -19.37
C ARG A 403 2.13 17.32 -20.52
N SER A 404 3.17 18.12 -20.29
CA SER A 404 4.21 18.36 -21.29
C SER A 404 4.98 17.09 -21.62
N VAL A 405 5.33 16.30 -20.61
CA VAL A 405 5.98 14.99 -20.81
C VAL A 405 5.04 14.04 -21.55
N ALA A 406 3.76 13.97 -21.11
CA ALA A 406 2.76 13.12 -21.79
C ALA A 406 2.59 13.50 -23.29
N GLN A 407 2.55 14.79 -23.60
CA GLN A 407 2.48 15.28 -24.99
C GLN A 407 3.72 14.92 -25.82
N ALA A 408 4.91 15.02 -25.22
CA ALA A 408 6.14 14.63 -25.88
C ALA A 408 6.17 13.13 -26.22
N LEU A 409 5.75 12.29 -25.26
CA LEU A 409 5.66 10.84 -25.45
C LEU A 409 4.59 10.46 -26.48
N GLU A 410 3.47 11.17 -26.50
CA GLU A 410 2.42 10.95 -27.52
C GLU A 410 2.88 11.28 -28.94
N LYS A 411 3.65 12.35 -29.12
CA LYS A 411 4.26 12.70 -30.43
C LYS A 411 5.21 11.63 -30.93
N LEU A 412 5.89 10.91 -30.03
CA LEU A 412 6.82 9.85 -30.36
C LEU A 412 6.13 8.49 -30.52
N ARG A 413 4.83 8.39 -30.22
CA ARG A 413 4.07 7.15 -30.36
C ARG A 413 4.05 6.70 -31.83
N GLY A 414 4.46 5.46 -32.07
CA GLY A 414 4.50 4.89 -33.39
C GLY A 414 5.69 5.34 -34.26
N SER A 415 6.64 6.12 -33.71
CA SER A 415 7.87 6.46 -34.41
C SER A 415 8.66 5.20 -34.78
N PRO A 416 9.09 5.04 -36.05
CA PRO A 416 9.94 3.92 -36.45
C PRO A 416 11.35 3.97 -35.85
N SER A 417 11.72 5.07 -35.21
CA SER A 417 12.99 5.22 -34.51
C SER A 417 12.97 4.52 -33.12
N LEU A 418 11.78 4.27 -32.56
CA LEU A 418 11.63 3.58 -31.28
C LEU A 418 11.57 2.07 -31.51
N ALA A 419 12.32 1.32 -30.71
CA ALA A 419 12.30 -0.15 -30.69
C ALA A 419 11.32 -0.72 -29.65
N GLY A 420 10.67 0.14 -28.86
CA GLY A 420 9.70 -0.25 -27.84
C GLY A 420 9.02 0.95 -27.19
N ALA A 421 8.07 0.68 -26.31
CA ALA A 421 7.38 1.73 -25.56
C ALA A 421 8.37 2.45 -24.61
N PRO A 422 8.34 3.78 -24.55
CA PRO A 422 9.10 4.53 -23.56
C PRO A 422 8.71 4.19 -22.13
N LEU A 423 9.67 4.20 -21.21
CA LEU A 423 9.40 4.18 -19.79
C LEU A 423 9.42 5.60 -19.23
N TRP A 424 8.43 5.93 -18.42
CA TRP A 424 8.37 7.17 -17.67
C TRP A 424 8.34 6.87 -16.17
N MET A 425 9.31 7.39 -15.44
CA MET A 425 9.32 7.40 -13.97
C MET A 425 9.39 8.82 -13.46
N HIS A 426 8.70 9.07 -12.34
CA HIS A 426 8.74 10.37 -11.66
C HIS A 426 9.98 10.43 -10.75
N ILE A 427 10.45 11.63 -10.45
CA ILE A 427 11.56 11.84 -9.52
C ILE A 427 10.99 12.37 -8.21
N LEU A 428 11.38 11.74 -7.09
CA LEU A 428 11.04 12.11 -5.72
C LEU A 428 12.29 12.60 -5.01
N GLU A 429 12.25 13.86 -4.57
CA GLU A 429 13.33 14.55 -3.85
C GLU A 429 12.98 14.77 -2.39
#